data_dbb24acea7ac7708e80cb3dd6b2e016c
#
_entry.id   dbb24acea7ac7708e80cb3dd6b2e016c
#
_cell.length_a   1.000
_cell.length_b   1.000
_cell.length_c   1.000
_cell.angle_alpha   90.00
_cell.angle_beta   90.00
_cell.angle_gamma   90.00
#
_symmetry.space_group_name_H-M   'P 1'
#
loop_
_entity.id
_entity.type
_entity.pdbx_description
1 polymer ?
#
loop_
_entity_poly.entity_id
_entity_poly.type
_entity_poly.pdbx_seq_one_letter_code
_entity_poly.pdbx_strand_id
1 'polypeptide(L)'
;ADVDVFSLGEYSIKLNFIVYLLGAFICGFSVCMLNTVVNPMLNLLGGGGNKGNQLIQTGGALNSLAGTLTPLFVGVLIGTVTPKTAMSDVAPLLFIAMGVFAFTFIVISFVTIPEPHMRKKGENATKEKFSHSPWSFRHTVLGVIGIFIYVGIEIGIPGTLNFYLADSSDKGAGILTNGAAIGGAIAAIYWLLMLVGRLTSSIISGKVSTRAQLITVSATAIIFTIIAIFTPKTVGFNVPKIVYDPVAKTSEILTNAGVPTDQIAAFTSNPSEEALAPYTEQLNEVHMTTTDVMNSMKTPSVPVSALFLVLCGLCTSVMWGGIFNLAVEGLGKYTAQASGIFMMMVVGGGIFPLLQQ
;
A
#
# COMPACT_ATOMS: atom_id res chain seq x y z
N ALA A 1 11.25 18.99 19.50
CA ALA A 1 12.30 19.61 18.69
C ALA A 1 11.69 20.29 17.46
N ASP A 2 10.88 21.31 17.68
CA ASP A 2 10.32 22.17 16.63
C ASP A 2 11.32 23.31 16.28
N VAL A 3 12.52 22.89 15.88
CA VAL A 3 13.56 23.84 15.44
C VAL A 3 13.41 24.00 13.93
N ASP A 4 13.17 25.24 13.49
CA ASP A 4 13.17 25.60 12.08
C ASP A 4 14.62 25.53 11.55
N VAL A 5 14.83 24.76 10.49
CA VAL A 5 16.18 24.58 9.89
C VAL A 5 16.38 25.55 8.74
N PHE A 6 15.39 25.70 7.87
CA PHE A 6 15.36 26.67 6.80
C PHE A 6 13.93 26.88 6.30
N SER A 7 13.70 28.04 5.66
CA SER A 7 12.41 28.39 5.04
C SER A 7 12.51 28.33 3.51
N LEU A 8 11.51 27.75 2.88
CA LEU A 8 11.34 27.68 1.43
C LEU A 8 10.06 28.45 1.06
N GLY A 9 10.20 29.74 0.74
CA GLY A 9 9.05 30.62 0.56
C GLY A 9 8.28 30.81 1.87
N GLU A 10 6.98 30.54 1.86
CA GLU A 10 6.10 30.64 3.06
C GLU A 10 6.18 29.40 3.97
N TYR A 11 6.86 28.33 3.56
CA TYR A 11 6.95 27.09 4.34
C TYR A 11 8.24 27.03 5.16
N SER A 12 8.11 26.81 6.47
CA SER A 12 9.23 26.54 7.38
C SER A 12 9.46 25.03 7.48
N ILE A 13 10.68 24.59 7.17
CA ILE A 13 11.07 23.19 7.24
C ILE A 13 11.70 22.91 8.60
N LYS A 14 11.02 22.08 9.39
CA LYS A 14 11.40 21.72 10.74
C LYS A 14 12.41 20.57 10.76
N LEU A 15 13.26 20.53 11.77
CA LEU A 15 14.28 19.50 11.96
C LEU A 15 13.65 18.08 12.07
N ASN A 16 12.51 17.95 12.75
CA ASN A 16 11.80 16.69 12.89
C ASN A 16 11.37 16.11 11.54
N PHE A 17 10.98 16.95 10.57
CA PHE A 17 10.66 16.52 9.22
C PHE A 17 11.89 15.97 8.48
N ILE A 18 13.06 16.60 8.62
CA ILE A 18 14.31 16.12 8.01
C ILE A 18 14.71 14.76 8.61
N VAL A 19 14.62 14.63 9.96
CA VAL A 19 14.91 13.36 10.64
C VAL A 19 13.95 12.26 10.20
N TYR A 20 12.67 12.58 10.03
CA TYR A 20 11.67 11.65 9.47
C TYR A 20 12.04 11.20 8.05
N LEU A 21 12.40 12.13 7.16
CA LEU A 21 12.80 11.80 5.79
C LEU A 21 14.05 10.93 5.76
N LEU A 22 15.03 11.20 6.62
CA LEU A 22 16.23 10.36 6.74
C LEU A 22 15.90 8.95 7.22
N GLY A 23 15.01 8.81 8.20
CA GLY A 23 14.50 7.52 8.65
C GLY A 23 13.78 6.76 7.54
N ALA A 24 12.90 7.43 6.80
CA ALA A 24 12.18 6.86 5.66
C ALA A 24 13.15 6.41 4.55
N PHE A 25 14.20 7.19 4.27
CA PHE A 25 15.25 6.83 3.32
C PHE A 25 16.00 5.55 3.74
N ILE A 26 16.44 5.46 4.99
CA ILE A 26 17.14 4.28 5.52
C ILE A 26 16.24 3.03 5.46
N CYS A 27 14.96 3.16 5.87
CA CYS A 27 13.99 2.08 5.78
C CYS A 27 13.76 1.62 4.34
N GLY A 28 13.54 2.57 3.42
CA GLY A 28 13.34 2.28 1.99
C GLY A 28 14.54 1.56 1.37
N PHE A 29 15.75 2.04 1.67
CA PHE A 29 16.99 1.40 1.23
C PHE A 29 17.11 -0.04 1.76
N SER A 30 16.81 -0.28 3.05
CA SER A 30 16.85 -1.60 3.66
C SER A 30 15.84 -2.57 3.02
N VAL A 31 14.63 -2.11 2.73
CA VAL A 31 13.60 -2.90 2.04
C VAL A 31 14.04 -3.26 0.62
N CYS A 32 14.64 -2.34 -0.12
CA CYS A 32 15.17 -2.61 -1.46
C CYS A 32 16.29 -3.65 -1.41
N MET A 33 17.22 -3.55 -0.46
CA MET A 33 18.29 -4.56 -0.26
C MET A 33 17.71 -5.93 0.03
N LEU A 34 16.72 -6.02 0.94
CA LEU A 34 16.07 -7.27 1.30
C LEU A 34 15.40 -7.91 0.08
N ASN A 35 14.63 -7.15 -0.68
CA ASN A 35 13.97 -7.65 -1.89
C ASN A 35 14.95 -8.11 -2.98
N THR A 36 16.12 -7.47 -3.08
CA THR A 36 17.19 -7.86 -4.02
C THR A 36 17.71 -9.26 -3.72
N VAL A 37 17.69 -9.69 -2.47
CA VAL A 37 18.15 -11.01 -2.04
C VAL A 37 17.02 -12.03 -2.01
N VAL A 38 15.88 -11.68 -1.41
CA VAL A 38 14.79 -12.63 -1.13
C VAL A 38 14.12 -13.12 -2.42
N ASN A 39 13.84 -12.24 -3.37
CA ASN A 39 13.13 -12.63 -4.60
C ASN A 39 13.93 -13.62 -5.47
N PRO A 40 15.23 -13.39 -5.78
CA PRO A 40 16.04 -14.38 -6.48
C PRO A 40 16.16 -15.69 -5.72
N MET A 41 16.31 -15.64 -4.38
CA MET A 41 16.42 -16.82 -3.55
C MET A 41 15.17 -17.67 -3.60
N LEU A 42 13.98 -17.08 -3.49
CA LEU A 42 12.70 -17.80 -3.63
C LEU A 42 12.56 -18.44 -5.02
N ASN A 43 12.97 -17.71 -6.07
CA ASN A 43 12.96 -18.24 -7.44
C ASN A 43 13.87 -19.48 -7.57
N LEU A 44 15.08 -19.39 -7.05
CA LEU A 44 16.07 -20.47 -7.11
C LEU A 44 15.67 -21.69 -6.28
N LEU A 45 15.12 -21.48 -5.08
CA LEU A 45 14.60 -22.56 -4.24
C LEU A 45 13.45 -23.32 -4.92
N GLY A 46 12.67 -22.64 -5.75
CA GLY A 46 11.63 -23.23 -6.58
C GLY A 46 12.17 -23.92 -7.85
N GLY A 47 13.46 -23.82 -8.14
CA GLY A 47 14.06 -24.31 -9.39
C GLY A 47 13.71 -23.46 -10.62
N GLY A 48 13.27 -22.23 -10.44
CA GLY A 48 12.82 -21.33 -11.51
C GLY A 48 11.45 -21.69 -12.09
N GLY A 49 11.09 -21.09 -13.23
CA GLY A 49 9.85 -21.37 -13.94
C GLY A 49 8.57 -21.23 -13.08
N ASN A 50 7.62 -22.11 -13.28
CA ASN A 50 6.33 -22.04 -12.59
C ASN A 50 6.44 -22.24 -11.06
N LYS A 51 7.33 -23.14 -10.59
CA LYS A 51 7.55 -23.35 -9.16
C LYS A 51 8.26 -22.18 -8.50
N GLY A 52 9.23 -21.56 -9.18
CA GLY A 52 9.85 -20.33 -8.74
C GLY A 52 8.83 -19.21 -8.60
N ASN A 53 7.96 -19.03 -9.60
CA ASN A 53 6.85 -18.08 -9.50
C ASN A 53 5.92 -18.39 -8.33
N GLN A 54 5.59 -19.65 -8.10
CA GLN A 54 4.73 -20.08 -6.98
C GLN A 54 5.30 -19.61 -5.64
N LEU A 55 6.60 -19.81 -5.40
CA LEU A 55 7.25 -19.38 -4.14
C LEU A 55 7.31 -17.86 -4.01
N ILE A 56 7.61 -17.14 -5.10
CA ILE A 56 7.58 -15.67 -5.10
C ILE A 56 6.18 -15.15 -4.76
N GLN A 57 5.13 -15.73 -5.35
CA GLN A 57 3.74 -15.33 -5.07
C GLN A 57 3.34 -15.66 -3.62
N THR A 58 3.79 -16.78 -3.06
CA THR A 58 3.56 -17.12 -1.64
C THR A 58 4.21 -16.10 -0.71
N GLY A 59 5.48 -15.76 -0.95
CA GLY A 59 6.19 -14.72 -0.20
C GLY A 59 5.52 -13.34 -0.35
N GLY A 60 5.10 -13.00 -1.57
CA GLY A 60 4.33 -11.79 -1.85
C GLY A 60 2.97 -11.75 -1.15
N ALA A 61 2.29 -12.91 -0.97
CA ALA A 61 1.05 -12.99 -0.22
C ALA A 61 1.25 -12.62 1.26
N LEU A 62 2.32 -13.11 1.89
CA LEU A 62 2.67 -12.73 3.27
C LEU A 62 2.96 -11.23 3.39
N ASN A 63 3.64 -10.64 2.40
CA ASN A 63 3.85 -9.19 2.35
C ASN A 63 2.53 -8.42 2.23
N SER A 64 1.58 -8.88 1.40
CA SER A 64 0.25 -8.24 1.27
C SER A 64 -0.59 -8.42 2.53
N LEU A 65 -0.46 -9.53 3.24
CA LEU A 65 -1.11 -9.74 4.54
C LEU A 65 -0.62 -8.68 5.55
N ALA A 66 0.70 -8.46 5.64
CA ALA A 66 1.26 -7.41 6.48
C ALA A 66 0.73 -6.02 6.07
N GLY A 67 0.69 -5.71 4.77
CA GLY A 67 0.14 -4.47 4.23
C GLY A 67 -1.34 -4.25 4.56
N THR A 68 -2.12 -5.33 4.66
CA THR A 68 -3.54 -5.29 5.04
C THR A 68 -3.71 -5.11 6.57
N LEU A 69 -2.89 -5.80 7.37
CA LEU A 69 -3.00 -5.74 8.84
C LEU A 69 -2.46 -4.43 9.43
N THR A 70 -1.43 -3.84 8.83
CA THR A 70 -0.80 -2.62 9.36
C THR A 70 -1.79 -1.47 9.56
N PRO A 71 -2.63 -1.08 8.59
CA PRO A 71 -3.64 -0.03 8.80
C PRO A 71 -4.64 -0.35 9.90
N LEU A 72 -4.99 -1.64 10.09
CA LEU A 72 -5.86 -2.07 11.18
C LEU A 72 -5.21 -1.87 12.54
N PHE A 73 -3.92 -2.23 12.68
CA PHE A 73 -3.16 -1.97 13.90
C PHE A 73 -3.00 -0.47 14.18
N VAL A 74 -2.76 0.34 13.14
CA VAL A 74 -2.72 1.81 13.27
C VAL A 74 -4.04 2.32 13.82
N GLY A 75 -5.17 1.90 13.24
CA GLY A 75 -6.49 2.31 13.70
C GLY A 75 -6.79 1.91 15.15
N VAL A 76 -6.35 0.73 15.61
CA VAL A 76 -6.55 0.26 16.98
C VAL A 76 -5.63 0.95 17.98
N LEU A 77 -4.37 1.21 17.61
CA LEU A 77 -3.36 1.74 18.54
C LEU A 77 -3.33 3.27 18.63
N ILE A 78 -3.60 3.93 17.52
CA ILE A 78 -3.52 5.40 17.41
C ILE A 78 -4.93 6.02 17.36
N GLY A 79 -5.92 5.25 16.88
CA GLY A 79 -7.25 5.75 16.61
C GLY A 79 -7.29 6.64 15.36
N THR A 80 -8.08 7.71 15.40
CA THR A 80 -8.19 8.65 14.27
C THR A 80 -6.96 9.57 14.23
N VAL A 81 -6.17 9.50 13.17
CA VAL A 81 -5.04 10.40 12.95
C VAL A 81 -5.57 11.79 12.59
N THR A 82 -5.24 12.78 13.40
CA THR A 82 -5.64 14.19 13.23
C THR A 82 -4.39 15.08 13.15
N PRO A 83 -4.50 16.34 12.72
CA PRO A 83 -3.38 17.29 12.77
C PRO A 83 -2.82 17.51 14.20
N LYS A 84 -3.56 17.12 15.23
CA LYS A 84 -3.14 17.19 16.66
C LYS A 84 -2.44 15.91 17.13
N THR A 85 -2.45 14.82 16.33
CA THR A 85 -1.79 13.55 16.70
C THR A 85 -0.30 13.80 16.92
N ALA A 86 0.17 13.55 18.12
CA ALA A 86 1.56 13.75 18.49
C ALA A 86 2.41 12.52 18.14
N MET A 87 3.73 12.70 18.04
CA MET A 87 4.66 11.59 17.81
C MET A 87 4.61 10.57 18.97
N SER A 88 4.29 11.00 20.17
CA SER A 88 4.06 10.12 21.34
C SER A 88 2.97 9.07 21.09
N ASP A 89 1.92 9.43 20.35
CA ASP A 89 0.78 8.56 20.10
C ASP A 89 1.13 7.50 19.05
N VAL A 90 2.09 7.81 18.19
CA VAL A 90 2.64 6.89 17.16
C VAL A 90 3.76 6.00 17.71
N ALA A 91 4.43 6.42 18.79
CA ALA A 91 5.58 5.73 19.35
C ALA A 91 5.32 4.24 19.69
N PRO A 92 4.19 3.83 20.28
CA PRO A 92 3.91 2.41 20.57
C PRO A 92 3.95 1.55 19.31
N LEU A 93 3.40 2.03 18.19
CA LEU A 93 3.43 1.33 16.91
C LEU A 93 4.86 1.16 16.40
N LEU A 94 5.68 2.22 16.50
CA LEU A 94 7.08 2.18 16.10
C LEU A 94 7.90 1.22 16.97
N PHE A 95 7.64 1.15 18.28
CA PHE A 95 8.30 0.18 19.16
C PHE A 95 7.92 -1.27 18.81
N ILE A 96 6.66 -1.54 18.46
CA ILE A 96 6.24 -2.87 17.97
C ILE A 96 7.00 -3.20 16.66
N ALA A 97 7.08 -2.28 15.72
CA ALA A 97 7.82 -2.47 14.48
C ALA A 97 9.31 -2.75 14.75
N MET A 98 9.94 -1.98 15.64
CA MET A 98 11.33 -2.22 16.07
C MET A 98 11.51 -3.60 16.71
N GLY A 99 10.56 -4.04 17.54
CA GLY A 99 10.55 -5.36 18.16
C GLY A 99 10.50 -6.49 17.10
N VAL A 100 9.65 -6.33 16.07
CA VAL A 100 9.56 -7.28 14.95
C VAL A 100 10.89 -7.34 14.17
N PHE A 101 11.51 -6.20 13.87
CA PHE A 101 12.83 -6.17 13.22
C PHE A 101 13.92 -6.82 14.06
N ALA A 102 13.97 -6.51 15.37
CA ALA A 102 14.94 -7.10 16.29
C ALA A 102 14.75 -8.63 16.40
N PHE A 103 13.49 -9.08 16.53
CA PHE A 103 13.18 -10.50 16.54
C PHE A 103 13.61 -11.20 15.24
N THR A 104 13.30 -10.60 14.09
CA THR A 104 13.68 -11.14 12.78
C THR A 104 15.19 -11.21 12.65
N PHE A 105 15.92 -10.16 13.07
CA PHE A 105 17.39 -10.15 13.08
C PHE A 105 17.96 -11.31 13.92
N ILE A 106 17.42 -11.53 15.12
CA ILE A 106 17.83 -12.62 16.01
C ILE A 106 17.59 -13.97 15.33
N VAL A 107 16.37 -14.20 14.79
CA VAL A 107 16.01 -15.46 14.13
C VAL A 107 16.95 -15.74 12.95
N ILE A 108 17.17 -14.76 12.07
CA ILE A 108 18.03 -14.94 10.89
C ILE A 108 19.49 -15.19 11.30
N SER A 109 19.95 -14.63 12.41
CA SER A 109 21.32 -14.86 12.90
C SER A 109 21.58 -16.32 13.32
N PHE A 110 20.51 -17.06 13.67
CA PHE A 110 20.62 -18.49 14.05
C PHE A 110 20.23 -19.45 12.94
N VAL A 111 19.61 -18.98 11.87
CA VAL A 111 19.18 -19.80 10.74
C VAL A 111 20.27 -19.84 9.68
N THR A 112 20.71 -21.04 9.31
CA THR A 112 21.60 -21.20 8.14
C THR A 112 20.77 -21.10 6.87
N ILE A 113 20.92 -19.98 6.17
CA ILE A 113 20.26 -19.79 4.88
C ILE A 113 21.13 -20.45 3.79
N PRO A 114 20.60 -21.38 2.99
CA PRO A 114 21.38 -22.00 1.91
C PRO A 114 21.65 -20.94 0.83
N GLU A 115 22.93 -20.76 0.52
CA GLU A 115 23.38 -19.83 -0.53
C GLU A 115 23.87 -20.64 -1.73
N PRO A 116 23.00 -20.95 -2.69
CA PRO A 116 23.31 -21.89 -3.78
C PRO A 116 24.44 -21.39 -4.71
N HIS A 117 24.78 -20.10 -4.64
CA HIS A 117 25.82 -19.48 -5.46
C HIS A 117 27.09 -19.07 -4.69
N MET A 118 27.11 -19.22 -3.37
CA MET A 118 28.35 -18.99 -2.62
C MET A 118 29.30 -20.19 -2.79
N ARG A 119 30.47 -19.94 -3.33
CA ARG A 119 31.57 -20.91 -3.43
C ARG A 119 31.97 -21.37 -2.04
N LYS A 120 32.28 -22.67 -1.93
CA LYS A 120 32.92 -23.23 -0.74
C LYS A 120 34.19 -22.45 -0.43
N LYS A 121 34.34 -22.05 0.84
CA LYS A 121 35.53 -21.38 1.37
C LYS A 121 36.76 -22.21 1.01
N GLY A 122 37.58 -21.78 0.04
CA GLY A 122 38.77 -22.52 -0.40
C GLY A 122 38.92 -22.65 -1.93
N GLU A 123 37.92 -22.42 -2.72
CA GLU A 123 38.09 -22.32 -4.18
C GLU A 123 38.65 -20.95 -4.55
N ASN A 124 39.81 -20.96 -5.22
CA ASN A 124 40.45 -19.76 -5.74
C ASN A 124 39.46 -18.92 -6.53
N ALA A 125 39.26 -17.69 -6.08
CA ALA A 125 38.38 -16.72 -6.72
C ALA A 125 38.96 -16.28 -8.08
N THR A 126 38.91 -17.16 -9.06
CA THR A 126 38.93 -16.70 -10.44
C THR A 126 37.69 -15.84 -10.63
N LYS A 127 37.87 -14.51 -10.77
CA LYS A 127 36.76 -13.59 -11.09
C LYS A 127 36.05 -14.19 -12.30
N GLU A 128 34.83 -14.70 -12.09
CA GLU A 128 34.04 -15.16 -13.22
C GLU A 128 33.91 -13.98 -14.20
N LYS A 129 34.52 -14.13 -15.35
CA LYS A 129 34.37 -13.15 -16.43
C LYS A 129 32.93 -13.27 -16.96
N PHE A 130 32.16 -12.25 -16.71
CA PHE A 130 30.86 -12.08 -17.36
C PHE A 130 31.12 -11.67 -18.80
N SER A 131 30.81 -12.54 -19.75
CA SER A 131 30.98 -12.27 -21.19
C SER A 131 29.92 -11.29 -21.72
N HIS A 132 28.79 -11.17 -21.03
CA HIS A 132 27.68 -10.31 -21.43
C HIS A 132 27.19 -9.51 -20.20
N SER A 133 26.46 -8.42 -20.46
CA SER A 133 25.71 -7.69 -19.45
C SER A 133 24.27 -8.24 -19.37
N PRO A 134 23.58 -8.15 -18.22
CA PRO A 134 22.14 -8.44 -18.12
C PRO A 134 21.28 -7.67 -19.14
N TRP A 135 21.73 -6.49 -19.56
CA TRP A 135 21.08 -5.68 -20.60
C TRP A 135 21.12 -6.31 -22.01
N SER A 136 21.97 -7.31 -22.24
CA SER A 136 22.00 -8.05 -23.50
C SER A 136 20.81 -9.00 -23.68
N PHE A 137 20.09 -9.27 -22.60
CA PHE A 137 18.93 -10.18 -22.61
C PHE A 137 17.63 -9.38 -22.76
N ARG A 138 16.97 -9.51 -23.92
CA ARG A 138 15.77 -8.75 -24.26
C ARG A 138 14.65 -8.91 -23.22
N HIS A 139 14.43 -10.11 -22.70
CA HIS A 139 13.40 -10.37 -21.70
C HIS A 139 13.69 -9.66 -20.36
N THR A 140 14.97 -9.54 -19.99
CA THR A 140 15.39 -8.77 -18.81
C THR A 140 15.11 -7.29 -18.99
N VAL A 141 15.46 -6.71 -20.15
CA VAL A 141 15.19 -5.30 -20.45
C VAL A 141 13.69 -5.00 -20.41
N LEU A 142 12.88 -5.85 -21.03
CA LEU A 142 11.42 -5.71 -21.01
C LEU A 142 10.86 -5.87 -19.59
N GLY A 143 11.41 -6.79 -18.79
CA GLY A 143 11.03 -6.96 -17.38
C GLY A 143 11.38 -5.74 -16.51
N VAL A 144 12.54 -5.14 -16.75
CA VAL A 144 12.99 -3.91 -16.07
C VAL A 144 12.07 -2.72 -16.38
N ILE A 145 11.68 -2.55 -17.65
CA ILE A 145 10.68 -1.54 -18.04
C ILE A 145 9.32 -1.89 -17.44
N GLY A 146 8.94 -3.17 -17.52
CA GLY A 146 7.67 -3.67 -16.99
C GLY A 146 7.51 -3.42 -15.48
N ILE A 147 8.56 -3.64 -14.69
CA ILE A 147 8.49 -3.41 -13.24
C ILE A 147 8.38 -1.92 -12.90
N PHE A 148 9.08 -1.06 -13.65
CA PHE A 148 9.01 0.39 -13.47
C PHE A 148 7.56 0.89 -13.63
N ILE A 149 6.90 0.49 -14.71
CA ILE A 149 5.50 0.86 -14.99
C ILE A 149 4.56 0.20 -13.97
N TYR A 150 4.78 -1.09 -13.69
CA TYR A 150 3.93 -1.85 -12.77
C TYR A 150 3.91 -1.24 -11.37
N VAL A 151 5.08 -0.94 -10.78
CA VAL A 151 5.13 -0.38 -9.42
C VAL A 151 4.49 1.00 -9.37
N GLY A 152 4.64 1.78 -10.45
CA GLY A 152 3.91 3.05 -10.59
C GLY A 152 2.39 2.87 -10.55
N ILE A 153 1.87 1.85 -11.22
CA ILE A 153 0.44 1.52 -11.22
C ILE A 153 0.01 0.97 -9.85
N GLU A 154 0.80 0.04 -9.27
CA GLU A 154 0.51 -0.60 -7.99
C GLU A 154 0.34 0.41 -6.85
N ILE A 155 1.20 1.42 -6.79
CA ILE A 155 1.15 2.48 -5.78
C ILE A 155 0.21 3.61 -6.20
N GLY A 156 0.18 3.93 -7.49
CA GLY A 156 -0.61 5.03 -8.04
C GLY A 156 -2.12 4.82 -7.88
N ILE A 157 -2.64 3.63 -8.19
CA ILE A 157 -4.09 3.36 -8.09
C ILE A 157 -4.62 3.60 -6.66
N PRO A 158 -4.12 2.92 -5.59
CA PRO A 158 -4.68 3.12 -4.26
C PRO A 158 -4.39 4.52 -3.71
N GLY A 159 -3.23 5.11 -4.04
CA GLY A 159 -2.89 6.48 -3.63
C GLY A 159 -3.83 7.52 -4.23
N THR A 160 -3.96 7.54 -5.55
CA THR A 160 -4.85 8.46 -6.26
C THR A 160 -6.31 8.23 -5.87
N LEU A 161 -6.73 6.97 -5.71
CA LEU A 161 -8.08 6.62 -5.29
C LEU A 161 -8.39 7.17 -3.89
N ASN A 162 -7.44 7.07 -2.95
CA ASN A 162 -7.60 7.62 -1.61
C ASN A 162 -7.79 9.14 -1.65
N PHE A 163 -6.94 9.88 -2.38
CA PHE A 163 -7.08 11.32 -2.54
C PHE A 163 -8.39 11.71 -3.24
N TYR A 164 -8.76 11.00 -4.30
CA TYR A 164 -10.00 11.23 -5.02
C TYR A 164 -11.24 11.07 -4.13
N LEU A 165 -11.28 10.03 -3.29
CA LEU A 165 -12.38 9.78 -2.36
C LEU A 165 -12.38 10.75 -1.18
N ALA A 166 -11.20 11.24 -0.77
CA ALA A 166 -11.08 12.23 0.30
C ALA A 166 -11.49 13.64 -0.14
N ASP A 167 -11.41 13.95 -1.44
CA ASP A 167 -11.72 15.26 -1.97
C ASP A 167 -13.23 15.45 -2.11
N SER A 168 -13.78 16.39 -1.33
CA SER A 168 -15.19 16.76 -1.33
C SER A 168 -15.60 17.70 -2.48
N SER A 169 -14.63 18.18 -3.26
CA SER A 169 -14.90 19.08 -4.39
C SER A 169 -15.47 18.35 -5.62
N ASP A 170 -15.88 19.10 -6.63
CA ASP A 170 -16.34 18.58 -7.93
C ASP A 170 -15.24 17.80 -8.68
N LYS A 171 -13.97 18.00 -8.34
CA LYS A 171 -12.85 17.23 -8.90
C LYS A 171 -12.70 15.86 -8.27
N GLY A 172 -13.07 15.73 -6.98
CA GLY A 172 -13.06 14.49 -6.22
C GLY A 172 -14.38 13.71 -6.31
N ALA A 173 -14.58 12.81 -5.36
CA ALA A 173 -15.79 11.99 -5.25
C ALA A 173 -17.01 12.75 -4.67
N GLY A 174 -16.79 13.96 -4.14
CA GLY A 174 -17.84 14.75 -3.52
C GLY A 174 -18.36 14.21 -2.19
N ILE A 175 -17.58 13.40 -1.48
CA ILE A 175 -17.95 12.87 -0.17
C ILE A 175 -17.75 13.96 0.88
N LEU A 176 -18.83 14.48 1.43
CA LEU A 176 -18.83 15.68 2.27
C LEU A 176 -18.19 15.47 3.65
N THR A 177 -18.25 14.23 4.19
CA THR A 177 -17.76 13.96 5.54
C THR A 177 -17.00 12.65 5.59
N ASN A 178 -15.88 12.62 6.32
CA ASN A 178 -15.03 11.43 6.50
C ASN A 178 -14.49 10.82 5.19
N GLY A 179 -14.39 11.58 4.12
CA GLY A 179 -13.89 11.11 2.82
C GLY A 179 -12.51 10.45 2.92
N ALA A 180 -11.60 10.99 3.75
CA ALA A 180 -10.28 10.40 3.98
C ALA A 180 -10.35 9.02 4.66
N ALA A 181 -11.25 8.82 5.62
CA ALA A 181 -11.44 7.52 6.29
C ALA A 181 -12.03 6.49 5.32
N ILE A 182 -13.00 6.91 4.50
CA ILE A 182 -13.62 6.06 3.48
C ILE A 182 -12.59 5.72 2.40
N GLY A 183 -11.83 6.70 1.92
CA GLY A 183 -10.76 6.50 0.95
C GLY A 183 -9.70 5.52 1.45
N GLY A 184 -9.28 5.66 2.70
CA GLY A 184 -8.34 4.74 3.35
C GLY A 184 -8.88 3.32 3.45
N ALA A 185 -10.15 3.15 3.85
CA ALA A 185 -10.80 1.84 3.93
C ALA A 185 -10.93 1.18 2.55
N ILE A 186 -11.32 1.94 1.53
CA ILE A 186 -11.42 1.45 0.15
C ILE A 186 -10.02 1.08 -0.41
N ALA A 187 -9.00 1.89 -0.14
CA ALA A 187 -7.63 1.56 -0.50
C ALA A 187 -7.13 0.29 0.22
N ALA A 188 -7.52 0.07 1.48
CA ALA A 188 -7.22 -1.17 2.20
C ALA A 188 -7.82 -2.41 1.52
N ILE A 189 -9.01 -2.30 0.94
CA ILE A 189 -9.64 -3.40 0.16
C ILE A 189 -8.78 -3.73 -1.08
N TYR A 190 -8.16 -2.75 -1.74
CA TYR A 190 -7.23 -3.00 -2.84
C TYR A 190 -6.08 -3.93 -2.41
N TRP A 191 -5.47 -3.67 -1.25
CA TRP A 191 -4.40 -4.52 -0.70
C TRP A 191 -4.89 -5.91 -0.29
N LEU A 192 -6.11 -6.00 0.25
CA LEU A 192 -6.74 -7.28 0.54
C LEU A 192 -6.97 -8.10 -0.74
N LEU A 193 -7.44 -7.46 -1.81
CA LEU A 193 -7.59 -8.13 -3.11
C LEU A 193 -6.24 -8.54 -3.71
N MET A 194 -5.18 -7.76 -3.47
CA MET A 194 -3.82 -8.18 -3.82
C MET A 194 -3.39 -9.44 -3.07
N LEU A 195 -3.71 -9.57 -1.78
CA LEU A 195 -3.45 -10.79 -1.01
C LEU A 195 -4.18 -11.98 -1.63
N VAL A 196 -5.49 -11.84 -1.90
CA VAL A 196 -6.31 -12.89 -2.51
C VAL A 196 -5.75 -13.29 -3.89
N GLY A 197 -5.40 -12.32 -4.72
CA GLY A 197 -4.85 -12.57 -6.04
C GLY A 197 -3.49 -13.28 -6.00
N ARG A 198 -2.59 -12.92 -5.08
CA ARG A 198 -1.30 -13.60 -4.88
C ARG A 198 -1.47 -15.04 -4.41
N LEU A 199 -2.37 -15.29 -3.45
CA LEU A 199 -2.69 -16.64 -3.01
C LEU A 199 -3.26 -17.48 -4.15
N THR A 200 -4.21 -16.93 -4.90
CA THR A 200 -4.79 -17.60 -6.08
C THR A 200 -3.71 -17.91 -7.12
N SER A 201 -2.86 -16.93 -7.46
CA SER A 201 -1.75 -17.14 -8.39
C SER A 201 -0.77 -18.19 -7.89
N SER A 202 -0.45 -18.21 -6.60
CA SER A 202 0.40 -19.26 -6.02
C SER A 202 -0.17 -20.66 -6.24
N ILE A 203 -1.48 -20.84 -6.03
CA ILE A 203 -2.16 -22.13 -6.20
C ILE A 203 -2.17 -22.58 -7.69
N ILE A 204 -2.46 -21.66 -8.60
CA ILE A 204 -2.61 -21.99 -10.03
C ILE A 204 -1.28 -22.04 -10.80
N SER A 205 -0.20 -21.45 -10.26
CA SER A 205 1.11 -21.37 -10.95
C SER A 205 1.71 -22.75 -11.29
N GLY A 206 1.32 -23.79 -10.56
CA GLY A 206 1.71 -25.17 -10.91
C GLY A 206 1.08 -25.72 -12.20
N LYS A 207 -0.04 -25.12 -12.64
CA LYS A 207 -0.83 -25.59 -13.79
C LYS A 207 -0.85 -24.59 -14.96
N VAL A 208 -0.75 -23.31 -14.66
CA VAL A 208 -0.84 -22.20 -15.63
C VAL A 208 0.49 -21.49 -15.72
N SER A 209 1.01 -21.32 -16.94
CA SER A 209 2.28 -20.62 -17.14
C SER A 209 2.23 -19.17 -16.67
N THR A 210 3.34 -18.66 -16.16
CA THR A 210 3.49 -17.27 -15.70
C THR A 210 3.09 -16.28 -16.79
N ARG A 211 3.47 -16.57 -18.05
CA ARG A 211 3.12 -15.73 -19.21
C ARG A 211 1.61 -15.65 -19.42
N ALA A 212 0.89 -16.77 -19.35
CA ALA A 212 -0.55 -16.81 -19.51
C ALA A 212 -1.26 -16.02 -18.38
N GLN A 213 -0.80 -16.19 -17.13
CA GLN A 213 -1.32 -15.42 -15.99
C GLN A 213 -1.14 -13.92 -16.23
N LEU A 214 0.06 -13.45 -16.62
CA LEU A 214 0.32 -12.03 -16.88
C LEU A 214 -0.56 -11.47 -18.01
N ILE A 215 -0.71 -12.17 -19.11
CA ILE A 215 -1.57 -11.73 -20.22
C ILE A 215 -3.01 -11.59 -19.73
N THR A 216 -3.53 -12.59 -19.03
CA THR A 216 -4.92 -12.57 -18.53
C THR A 216 -5.15 -11.41 -17.57
N VAL A 217 -4.30 -11.24 -16.54
CA VAL A 217 -4.50 -10.17 -15.56
C VAL A 217 -4.30 -8.78 -16.17
N SER A 218 -3.38 -8.63 -17.13
CA SER A 218 -3.18 -7.35 -17.83
C SER A 218 -4.38 -6.98 -18.69
N ALA A 219 -4.95 -7.94 -19.45
CA ALA A 219 -6.17 -7.71 -20.23
C ALA A 219 -7.36 -7.36 -19.33
N THR A 220 -7.53 -8.07 -18.21
CA THR A 220 -8.58 -7.79 -17.23
C THR A 220 -8.42 -6.42 -16.60
N ALA A 221 -7.19 -6.02 -16.24
CA ALA A 221 -6.91 -4.70 -15.68
C ALA A 221 -7.26 -3.58 -16.67
N ILE A 222 -6.92 -3.75 -17.96
CA ILE A 222 -7.31 -2.80 -19.03
C ILE A 222 -8.83 -2.68 -19.11
N ILE A 223 -9.57 -3.79 -19.09
CA ILE A 223 -11.04 -3.77 -19.13
C ILE A 223 -11.59 -3.03 -17.91
N PHE A 224 -11.11 -3.33 -16.69
CA PHE A 224 -11.56 -2.64 -15.48
C PHE A 224 -11.27 -1.13 -15.53
N THR A 225 -10.09 -0.75 -16.01
CA THR A 225 -9.72 0.66 -16.15
C THR A 225 -10.60 1.38 -17.18
N ILE A 226 -10.88 0.74 -18.32
CA ILE A 226 -11.79 1.28 -19.32
C ILE A 226 -13.19 1.47 -18.72
N ILE A 227 -13.73 0.48 -18.03
CA ILE A 227 -15.03 0.60 -17.36
C ILE A 227 -15.01 1.74 -16.34
N ALA A 228 -13.95 1.85 -15.53
CA ALA A 228 -13.81 2.92 -14.53
C ALA A 228 -13.82 4.32 -15.19
N ILE A 229 -13.13 4.49 -16.33
CA ILE A 229 -13.07 5.77 -17.06
C ILE A 229 -14.44 6.17 -17.62
N PHE A 230 -15.18 5.23 -18.18
CA PHE A 230 -16.46 5.51 -18.84
C PHE A 230 -17.68 5.45 -17.91
N THR A 231 -17.51 5.01 -16.66
CA THR A 231 -18.61 5.00 -15.69
C THR A 231 -18.85 6.42 -15.13
N PRO A 232 -20.06 6.97 -15.26
CA PRO A 232 -20.39 8.30 -14.74
C PRO A 232 -20.23 8.35 -13.21
N LYS A 233 -19.75 9.48 -12.68
CA LYS A 233 -19.60 9.72 -11.22
C LYS A 233 -20.94 9.61 -10.46
N THR A 234 -22.06 9.87 -11.14
CA THR A 234 -23.40 9.83 -10.57
C THR A 234 -23.87 8.40 -10.25
N VAL A 235 -23.24 7.39 -10.86
CA VAL A 235 -23.53 5.99 -10.55
C VAL A 235 -22.65 5.58 -9.37
N GLY A 236 -23.26 5.52 -8.20
CA GLY A 236 -22.59 5.17 -6.94
C GLY A 236 -23.27 4.00 -6.23
N PHE A 237 -22.59 3.45 -5.27
CA PHE A 237 -23.11 2.47 -4.32
C PHE A 237 -22.89 2.95 -2.89
N ASN A 238 -23.82 2.61 -2.03
CA ASN A 238 -23.69 2.93 -0.60
C ASN A 238 -22.59 2.06 0.03
N VAL A 239 -21.72 2.69 0.78
CA VAL A 239 -20.64 1.98 1.50
C VAL A 239 -21.25 1.02 2.51
N PRO A 240 -20.88 -0.27 2.52
CA PRO A 240 -21.37 -1.21 3.50
C PRO A 240 -21.03 -0.79 4.94
N LYS A 241 -21.92 -1.06 5.89
CA LYS A 241 -21.74 -0.70 7.31
C LYS A 241 -20.44 -1.27 7.93
N ILE A 242 -19.94 -2.40 7.41
CA ILE A 242 -18.67 -2.98 7.88
C ILE A 242 -17.46 -2.08 7.54
N VAL A 243 -17.57 -1.26 6.48
CA VAL A 243 -16.52 -0.32 6.05
C VAL A 243 -16.74 1.05 6.69
N TYR A 244 -17.97 1.50 6.76
CA TYR A 244 -18.36 2.76 7.37
C TYR A 244 -19.74 2.63 8.02
N ASP A 245 -19.78 2.70 9.35
CA ASP A 245 -21.02 2.78 10.14
C ASP A 245 -21.27 4.24 10.54
N PRO A 246 -22.27 4.92 9.96
CA PRO A 246 -22.57 6.31 10.25
C PRO A 246 -22.85 6.55 11.73
N VAL A 247 -23.58 5.63 12.38
CA VAL A 247 -23.95 5.78 13.80
C VAL A 247 -22.72 5.67 14.71
N ALA A 248 -21.90 4.63 14.48
CA ALA A 248 -20.68 4.43 15.25
C ALA A 248 -19.72 5.61 15.08
N LYS A 249 -19.53 6.07 13.83
CA LYS A 249 -18.61 7.19 13.55
C LYS A 249 -19.10 8.51 14.12
N THR A 250 -20.38 8.80 14.03
CA THR A 250 -20.96 10.00 14.64
C THR A 250 -20.85 9.96 16.15
N SER A 251 -21.11 8.79 16.78
CA SER A 251 -20.92 8.61 18.22
C SER A 251 -19.48 8.85 18.65
N GLU A 252 -18.49 8.37 17.86
CA GLU A 252 -17.07 8.63 18.10
C GLU A 252 -16.75 10.14 18.05
N ILE A 253 -17.23 10.84 17.02
CA ILE A 253 -17.03 12.29 16.87
C ILE A 253 -17.60 13.04 18.09
N LEU A 254 -18.83 12.75 18.48
CA LEU A 254 -19.50 13.41 19.61
C LEU A 254 -18.84 13.06 20.94
N THR A 255 -18.37 11.84 21.13
CA THR A 255 -17.59 11.43 22.31
C THR A 255 -16.28 12.21 22.41
N ASN A 256 -15.56 12.35 21.31
CA ASN A 256 -14.31 13.13 21.25
C ASN A 256 -14.53 14.62 21.50
N ALA A 257 -15.71 15.14 21.17
CA ALA A 257 -16.13 16.50 21.50
C ALA A 257 -16.61 16.66 22.96
N GLY A 258 -16.65 15.57 23.75
CA GLY A 258 -17.07 15.62 25.15
C GLY A 258 -18.60 15.69 25.37
N VAL A 259 -19.40 15.31 24.37
CA VAL A 259 -20.84 15.23 24.47
C VAL A 259 -21.24 14.06 25.38
N PRO A 260 -22.18 14.23 26.31
CA PRO A 260 -22.64 13.16 27.20
C PRO A 260 -23.25 11.97 26.43
N THR A 261 -23.03 10.76 26.93
CA THR A 261 -23.42 9.51 26.23
C THR A 261 -24.94 9.40 26.01
N ASP A 262 -25.75 9.90 26.96
CA ASP A 262 -27.19 9.94 26.83
C ASP A 262 -27.66 10.87 25.70
N GLN A 263 -27.00 12.00 25.53
CA GLN A 263 -27.26 12.94 24.43
C GLN A 263 -26.81 12.39 23.10
N ILE A 264 -25.69 11.66 23.05
CA ILE A 264 -25.23 10.95 21.84
C ILE A 264 -26.28 9.91 21.41
N ALA A 265 -26.80 9.12 22.37
CA ALA A 265 -27.82 8.12 22.07
C ALA A 265 -29.14 8.77 21.58
N ALA A 266 -29.54 9.89 22.20
CA ALA A 266 -30.71 10.66 21.78
C ALA A 266 -30.53 11.21 20.35
N PHE A 267 -29.38 11.84 20.06
CA PHE A 267 -29.06 12.39 18.77
C PHE A 267 -28.98 11.32 17.66
N THR A 268 -28.32 10.20 17.91
CA THR A 268 -28.20 9.12 16.92
C THR A 268 -29.54 8.46 16.61
N SER A 269 -30.49 8.49 17.55
CA SER A 269 -31.86 8.00 17.33
C SER A 269 -32.74 8.98 16.57
N ASN A 270 -32.55 10.27 16.73
CA ASN A 270 -33.28 11.33 16.03
C ASN A 270 -32.37 12.52 15.70
N PRO A 271 -31.60 12.44 14.63
CA PRO A 271 -30.61 13.47 14.28
C PRO A 271 -31.28 14.82 13.95
N SER A 272 -30.88 15.88 14.66
CA SER A 272 -31.31 17.24 14.37
C SER A 272 -30.19 18.24 14.68
N GLU A 273 -30.12 19.34 13.92
CA GLU A 273 -29.14 20.41 14.18
C GLU A 273 -29.40 21.10 15.53
N GLU A 274 -30.67 21.19 15.95
CA GLU A 274 -31.05 21.79 17.23
C GLU A 274 -30.50 21.01 18.43
N ALA A 275 -30.40 19.68 18.33
CA ALA A 275 -29.82 18.84 19.38
C ALA A 275 -28.29 19.06 19.54
N LEU A 276 -27.64 19.55 18.49
CA LEU A 276 -26.19 19.86 18.49
C LEU A 276 -25.88 21.30 18.87
N ALA A 277 -26.86 22.21 18.86
CA ALA A 277 -26.67 23.62 19.17
C ALA A 277 -25.94 23.89 20.48
N PRO A 278 -26.25 23.17 21.61
CA PRO A 278 -25.55 23.37 22.88
C PRO A 278 -24.08 22.98 22.86
N TYR A 279 -23.65 22.16 21.89
CA TYR A 279 -22.31 21.56 21.80
C TYR A 279 -21.45 22.19 20.70
N THR A 280 -21.89 23.29 20.09
CA THR A 280 -21.19 23.92 18.97
C THR A 280 -19.76 24.34 19.32
N GLU A 281 -19.52 24.83 20.53
CA GLU A 281 -18.18 25.24 20.98
C GLU A 281 -17.24 24.03 21.13
N GLN A 282 -17.71 22.96 21.75
CA GLN A 282 -16.98 21.70 21.91
C GLN A 282 -16.68 21.03 20.55
N LEU A 283 -17.64 21.08 19.61
CA LEU A 283 -17.44 20.59 18.25
C LEU A 283 -16.34 21.39 17.52
N ASN A 284 -16.33 22.72 17.70
CA ASN A 284 -15.28 23.57 17.12
C ASN A 284 -13.88 23.25 17.67
N GLU A 285 -13.78 22.85 18.94
CA GLU A 285 -12.51 22.42 19.54
C GLU A 285 -11.92 21.19 18.85
N VAL A 286 -12.78 20.28 18.34
CA VAL A 286 -12.39 19.13 17.55
C VAL A 286 -12.44 19.38 16.04
N HIS A 287 -12.52 20.67 15.63
CA HIS A 287 -12.56 21.12 14.24
C HIS A 287 -13.72 20.53 13.41
N MET A 288 -14.89 20.36 14.05
CA MET A 288 -16.11 19.90 13.42
C MET A 288 -17.22 20.94 13.56
N THR A 289 -18.05 21.04 12.53
CA THR A 289 -19.26 21.86 12.57
C THR A 289 -20.50 20.97 12.84
N THR A 290 -21.60 21.56 13.24
CA THR A 290 -22.89 20.84 13.38
C THR A 290 -23.31 20.18 12.04
N THR A 291 -23.05 20.86 10.93
CA THR A 291 -23.28 20.33 9.57
C THR A 291 -22.42 19.12 9.27
N ASP A 292 -21.15 19.10 9.70
CA ASP A 292 -20.26 17.94 9.51
C ASP A 292 -20.78 16.72 10.29
N VAL A 293 -21.27 16.92 11.52
CA VAL A 293 -21.87 15.87 12.33
C VAL A 293 -23.16 15.34 11.68
N MET A 294 -24.02 16.23 11.17
CA MET A 294 -25.21 15.83 10.43
C MET A 294 -24.87 15.05 9.14
N ASN A 295 -23.84 15.44 8.43
CA ASN A 295 -23.35 14.72 7.25
C ASN A 295 -22.73 13.37 7.61
N SER A 296 -22.11 13.22 8.79
CA SER A 296 -21.53 11.94 9.22
C SER A 296 -22.61 10.86 9.47
N MET A 297 -23.85 11.26 9.75
CA MET A 297 -25.01 10.35 9.87
C MET A 297 -25.50 9.81 8.52
N LYS A 298 -25.09 10.42 7.41
CA LYS A 298 -25.49 9.95 6.08
C LYS A 298 -24.62 8.78 5.63
N THR A 299 -25.23 7.77 5.02
CA THR A 299 -24.47 6.71 4.40
C THR A 299 -23.77 7.27 3.15
N PRO A 300 -22.43 7.27 3.09
CA PRO A 300 -21.72 7.80 1.95
C PRO A 300 -21.92 6.93 0.72
N SER A 301 -22.02 7.55 -0.43
CA SER A 301 -22.06 6.89 -1.74
C SER A 301 -20.69 7.02 -2.41
N VAL A 302 -20.11 5.91 -2.81
CA VAL A 302 -18.84 5.83 -3.52
C VAL A 302 -19.12 5.57 -5.00
N PRO A 303 -18.49 6.30 -5.93
CA PRO A 303 -18.67 6.05 -7.36
C PRO A 303 -18.30 4.60 -7.74
N VAL A 304 -19.09 3.98 -8.60
CA VAL A 304 -18.84 2.61 -9.09
C VAL A 304 -17.48 2.50 -9.80
N SER A 305 -17.01 3.58 -10.43
CA SER A 305 -15.65 3.65 -10.99
C SER A 305 -14.56 3.26 -9.99
N ALA A 306 -14.70 3.67 -8.72
CA ALA A 306 -13.76 3.32 -7.64
C ALA A 306 -13.72 1.80 -7.40
N LEU A 307 -14.86 1.10 -7.51
CA LEU A 307 -14.90 -0.36 -7.36
C LEU A 307 -14.03 -1.06 -8.42
N PHE A 308 -14.10 -0.63 -9.68
CA PHE A 308 -13.29 -1.22 -10.74
C PHE A 308 -11.78 -0.95 -10.54
N LEU A 309 -11.41 0.23 -10.03
CA LEU A 309 -10.03 0.52 -9.66
C LEU A 309 -9.56 -0.35 -8.49
N VAL A 310 -10.40 -0.59 -7.50
CA VAL A 310 -10.09 -1.52 -6.40
C VAL A 310 -9.94 -2.95 -6.90
N LEU A 311 -10.78 -3.41 -7.84
CA LEU A 311 -10.67 -4.73 -8.46
C LEU A 311 -9.36 -4.92 -9.24
N CYS A 312 -8.73 -3.84 -9.71
CA CYS A 312 -7.38 -3.91 -10.29
C CYS A 312 -6.34 -4.48 -9.30
N GLY A 313 -6.59 -4.43 -7.98
CA GLY A 313 -5.74 -5.09 -6.98
C GLY A 313 -5.57 -6.59 -7.21
N LEU A 314 -6.62 -7.29 -7.68
CA LEU A 314 -6.52 -8.69 -8.09
C LEU A 314 -5.57 -8.88 -9.27
N CYS A 315 -5.58 -7.94 -10.22
CA CYS A 315 -4.76 -8.03 -11.43
C CYS A 315 -3.29 -7.68 -11.13
N THR A 316 -3.06 -6.59 -10.41
CA THR A 316 -1.70 -6.15 -10.04
C THR A 316 -1.00 -7.15 -9.12
N SER A 317 -1.75 -7.92 -8.35
CA SER A 317 -1.23 -8.93 -7.42
C SER A 317 -0.26 -9.93 -8.06
N VAL A 318 -0.54 -10.36 -9.29
CA VAL A 318 0.23 -11.39 -10.03
C VAL A 318 1.45 -10.80 -10.73
N MET A 319 1.41 -9.48 -11.01
CA MET A 319 2.37 -8.85 -11.93
C MET A 319 3.78 -8.81 -11.37
N TRP A 320 3.98 -8.47 -10.09
CA TRP A 320 5.33 -8.42 -9.48
C TRP A 320 6.11 -9.72 -9.70
N GLY A 321 5.59 -10.82 -9.16
CA GLY A 321 6.26 -12.12 -9.23
C GLY A 321 6.37 -12.62 -10.68
N GLY A 322 5.32 -12.40 -11.47
CA GLY A 322 5.29 -12.82 -12.88
C GLY A 322 6.33 -12.10 -13.74
N ILE A 323 6.42 -10.78 -13.64
CA ILE A 323 7.39 -9.97 -14.40
C ILE A 323 8.81 -10.33 -13.95
N PHE A 324 9.06 -10.43 -12.64
CA PHE A 324 10.36 -10.82 -12.10
C PHE A 324 10.77 -12.20 -12.60
N ASN A 325 9.91 -13.20 -12.46
CA ASN A 325 10.20 -14.57 -12.86
C ASN A 325 10.57 -14.66 -14.34
N LEU A 326 9.82 -14.00 -15.23
CA LEU A 326 10.13 -13.97 -16.67
C LEU A 326 11.39 -13.15 -16.98
N ALA A 327 11.67 -12.08 -16.22
CA ALA A 327 12.84 -11.24 -16.44
C ALA A 327 14.15 -11.96 -16.11
N VAL A 328 14.14 -12.91 -15.16
CA VAL A 328 15.32 -13.64 -14.72
C VAL A 328 15.42 -15.05 -15.31
N GLU A 329 14.44 -15.47 -16.09
CA GLU A 329 14.39 -16.81 -16.67
C GLU A 329 15.61 -17.09 -17.55
N GLY A 330 16.32 -18.20 -17.28
CA GLY A 330 17.49 -18.62 -18.06
C GLY A 330 18.76 -17.80 -17.88
N LEU A 331 18.79 -16.78 -17.00
CA LEU A 331 19.97 -15.92 -16.80
C LEU A 331 21.12 -16.60 -16.06
N GLY A 332 20.87 -17.67 -15.31
CA GLY A 332 21.90 -18.39 -14.54
C GLY A 332 22.73 -17.43 -13.67
N LYS A 333 24.03 -17.33 -13.93
CA LYS A 333 24.96 -16.48 -13.18
C LYS A 333 24.67 -14.97 -13.23
N TYR A 334 23.91 -14.51 -14.22
CA TYR A 334 23.52 -13.10 -14.36
C TYR A 334 22.30 -12.71 -13.53
N THR A 335 21.61 -13.68 -12.91
CA THR A 335 20.39 -13.43 -12.13
C THR A 335 20.58 -12.41 -11.02
N ALA A 336 21.69 -12.47 -10.28
CA ALA A 336 21.96 -11.53 -9.19
C ALA A 336 22.11 -10.08 -9.69
N GLN A 337 22.83 -9.88 -10.80
CA GLN A 337 22.99 -8.54 -11.39
C GLN A 337 21.66 -8.03 -11.98
N ALA A 338 20.91 -8.89 -12.66
CA ALA A 338 19.61 -8.56 -13.21
C ALA A 338 18.61 -8.19 -12.09
N SER A 339 18.64 -8.90 -10.97
CA SER A 339 17.82 -8.59 -9.80
C SER A 339 18.13 -7.20 -9.21
N GLY A 340 19.40 -6.82 -9.12
CA GLY A 340 19.79 -5.48 -8.68
C GLY A 340 19.24 -4.39 -9.60
N ILE A 341 19.38 -4.56 -10.92
CA ILE A 341 18.84 -3.63 -11.92
C ILE A 341 17.31 -3.56 -11.83
N PHE A 342 16.65 -4.70 -11.67
CA PHE A 342 15.21 -4.80 -11.52
C PHE A 342 14.72 -4.02 -10.30
N MET A 343 15.42 -4.15 -9.16
CA MET A 343 15.06 -3.44 -7.94
C MET A 343 15.27 -1.93 -8.03
N MET A 344 16.23 -1.45 -8.83
CA MET A 344 16.38 0.00 -9.08
C MET A 344 15.12 0.60 -9.73
N MET A 345 14.42 -0.16 -10.55
CA MET A 345 13.24 0.30 -11.27
C MET A 345 11.97 0.37 -10.41
N VAL A 346 12.02 -0.10 -9.17
CA VAL A 346 10.95 0.13 -8.16
C VAL A 346 10.72 1.63 -7.91
N VAL A 347 11.68 2.47 -8.27
CA VAL A 347 11.54 3.94 -8.27
C VAL A 347 10.31 4.44 -9.04
N GLY A 348 9.76 3.64 -9.96
CA GLY A 348 8.48 3.94 -10.63
C GLY A 348 7.35 4.25 -9.66
N GLY A 349 7.31 3.57 -8.48
CA GLY A 349 6.35 3.84 -7.42
C GLY A 349 6.47 5.22 -6.75
N GLY A 350 7.62 5.88 -6.88
CA GLY A 350 7.80 7.27 -6.44
C GLY A 350 7.53 8.29 -7.56
N ILE A 351 7.85 7.94 -8.80
CA ILE A 351 7.75 8.86 -9.95
C ILE A 351 6.30 8.99 -10.44
N PHE A 352 5.60 7.86 -10.65
CA PHE A 352 4.25 7.89 -11.24
C PHE A 352 3.21 8.65 -10.38
N PRO A 353 3.14 8.48 -9.05
CA PRO A 353 2.21 9.25 -8.24
C PRO A 353 2.43 10.77 -8.33
N LEU A 354 3.69 11.22 -8.50
CA LEU A 354 3.98 12.64 -8.72
C LEU A 354 3.50 13.16 -10.08
N LEU A 355 3.44 12.29 -11.09
CA LEU A 355 2.93 12.65 -12.41
C LEU A 355 1.39 12.60 -12.49
N GLN A 356 0.74 11.97 -11.51
CA GLN A 356 -0.72 11.84 -11.43
C GLN A 356 -1.38 13.00 -10.66
N GLN A 357 -0.62 13.77 -9.90
CA GLN A 357 -1.07 14.98 -9.19
C GLN A 357 -1.06 16.20 -10.11
#